data_8e17cfff56f285c6019e3f4aed793814
#
_entry.id   8e17cfff56f285c6019e3f4aed793814
#
_cell.length_a   1.000
_cell.length_b   1.000
_cell.length_c   1.000
_cell.angle_alpha   90.00
_cell.angle_beta   90.00
_cell.angle_gamma   90.00
#
_symmetry.space_group_name_H-M   'P 1'
#
loop_
_entity.id
_entity.type
_entity.pdbx_description
1 polymer ?
#
loop_
_entity_poly.entity_id
_entity_poly.type
_entity_poly.pdbx_seq_one_letter_code
_entity_poly.pdbx_strand_id
1 'polypeptide(L)'
;MGCCGNSEKINIVGVSPRNKIEMALGCNACEHGDSDKWVQFFVPEIVDIPVQKPDVEGIIEVSSCIEIISQRVVRTPTVMGFTNSAGRFIPGESISNAECTNLTGKKLIIEGIIKQKVVYTALVPDQALHSASFSAPFSVFIIVDACTPLSKKFKISPFIEDIFACKLSDRSIFKNTTVFIKASQIC
;
A
#
# COMPACT_ATOMS: atom_id res chain seq x y z
N MET A 1 -18.41 -10.20 22.94
CA MET A 1 -17.90 -8.98 22.31
C MET A 1 -18.36 -8.99 20.86
N GLY A 2 -19.47 -8.31 20.55
CA GLY A 2 -20.01 -8.23 19.20
C GLY A 2 -19.35 -7.08 18.47
N CYS A 3 -18.38 -7.35 17.63
CA CYS A 3 -17.88 -6.37 16.67
C CYS A 3 -18.90 -6.20 15.56
N CYS A 4 -19.26 -4.93 15.26
CA CYS A 4 -20.11 -4.51 14.14
C CYS A 4 -21.60 -4.95 14.22
N GLY A 5 -22.30 -4.50 15.22
CA GLY A 5 -23.76 -4.49 15.22
C GLY A 5 -24.28 -3.28 14.43
N ASN A 6 -25.13 -3.53 13.43
CA ASN A 6 -25.72 -2.67 12.41
C ASN A 6 -24.75 -2.22 11.31
N SER A 7 -24.84 -2.88 10.16
CA SER A 7 -24.21 -2.42 8.93
C SER A 7 -25.01 -1.24 8.35
N GLU A 8 -24.89 -0.05 8.93
CA GLU A 8 -25.15 1.16 8.17
C GLU A 8 -24.22 1.14 6.97
N LYS A 9 -24.76 1.34 5.78
CA LYS A 9 -24.00 1.26 4.53
C LYS A 9 -23.08 2.48 4.45
N ILE A 10 -21.82 2.29 4.87
CA ILE A 10 -20.78 3.32 4.77
C ILE A 10 -20.50 3.59 3.29
N ASN A 11 -20.54 4.86 2.88
CA ASN A 11 -20.11 5.27 1.55
C ASN A 11 -18.58 5.24 1.46
N ILE A 12 -18.03 4.44 0.55
CA ILE A 12 -16.57 4.32 0.37
C ILE A 12 -16.17 5.04 -0.90
N VAL A 13 -15.22 5.97 -0.78
CA VAL A 13 -14.71 6.82 -1.87
C VAL A 13 -13.20 6.67 -2.00
N GLY A 14 -12.71 6.55 -3.24
CA GLY A 14 -11.28 6.44 -3.55
C GLY A 14 -10.83 5.05 -3.93
N VAL A 15 -11.69 4.02 -3.81
CA VAL A 15 -11.40 2.68 -4.32
C VAL A 15 -11.26 2.74 -5.84
N SER A 16 -10.17 2.17 -6.33
CA SER A 16 -9.86 2.12 -7.76
C SER A 16 -10.78 1.11 -8.46
N PRO A 17 -11.40 1.46 -9.60
CA PRO A 17 -12.18 0.50 -10.37
C PRO A 17 -11.34 -0.73 -10.74
N ARG A 18 -11.91 -1.94 -10.55
CA ARG A 18 -11.21 -3.20 -10.78
C ARG A 18 -10.60 -3.28 -12.18
N ASN A 19 -11.34 -2.90 -13.21
CA ASN A 19 -10.86 -2.86 -14.59
C ASN A 19 -9.63 -1.96 -14.76
N LYS A 20 -9.51 -0.87 -14.01
CA LYS A 20 -8.34 0.02 -14.05
C LYS A 20 -7.07 -0.67 -13.52
N ILE A 21 -7.21 -1.49 -12.49
CA ILE A 21 -6.11 -2.29 -11.92
C ILE A 21 -5.74 -3.41 -12.91
N GLU A 22 -6.74 -4.12 -13.43
CA GLU A 22 -6.55 -5.18 -14.44
C GLU A 22 -5.87 -4.65 -15.72
N MET A 23 -6.30 -3.49 -16.22
CA MET A 23 -5.64 -2.83 -17.35
C MET A 23 -4.19 -2.43 -17.03
N ALA A 24 -3.93 -1.98 -15.81
CA ALA A 24 -2.57 -1.66 -15.39
C ALA A 24 -1.67 -2.90 -15.39
N LEU A 25 -2.19 -4.07 -15.04
CA LEU A 25 -1.47 -5.35 -15.09
C LEU A 25 -1.28 -5.87 -16.52
N GLY A 26 -2.26 -5.62 -17.41
CA GLY A 26 -2.26 -6.13 -18.79
C GLY A 26 -1.46 -5.30 -19.80
N CYS A 27 -0.96 -4.13 -19.45
CA CYS A 27 -0.16 -3.30 -20.36
C CYS A 27 1.28 -3.81 -20.47
N ASN A 28 1.49 -4.93 -21.13
CA ASN A 28 2.81 -5.44 -21.54
C ASN A 28 3.28 -4.72 -22.82
N ALA A 29 3.50 -3.42 -22.75
CA ALA A 29 3.86 -2.63 -23.92
C ALA A 29 5.38 -2.45 -24.13
N CYS A 30 6.22 -3.13 -23.36
CA CYS A 30 7.65 -3.19 -23.61
C CYS A 30 8.03 -4.61 -23.99
N GLU A 31 8.31 -4.84 -25.27
CA GLU A 31 8.70 -6.14 -25.86
C GLU A 31 10.04 -6.71 -25.35
N HIS A 32 10.59 -6.23 -24.27
CA HIS A 32 11.81 -6.73 -23.66
C HIS A 32 11.54 -7.17 -22.23
N GLY A 33 11.11 -8.41 -22.08
CA GLY A 33 11.40 -9.38 -21.01
C GLY A 33 11.33 -8.97 -19.53
N ASP A 34 10.87 -7.80 -19.18
CA ASP A 34 10.85 -7.32 -17.81
C ASP A 34 9.41 -7.33 -17.30
N SER A 35 9.10 -8.36 -16.53
CA SER A 35 7.79 -8.51 -15.91
C SER A 35 7.52 -7.29 -15.02
N ASP A 36 6.36 -6.66 -15.21
CA ASP A 36 5.85 -5.65 -14.30
C ASP A 36 5.97 -6.11 -12.85
N LYS A 37 6.54 -5.27 -12.04
CA LYS A 37 6.78 -5.56 -10.64
C LYS A 37 5.70 -4.88 -9.81
N TRP A 38 5.14 -5.61 -8.85
CA TRP A 38 4.06 -5.09 -8.01
C TRP A 38 4.16 -5.61 -6.58
N VAL A 39 3.47 -4.93 -5.68
CA VAL A 39 3.29 -5.33 -4.28
C VAL A 39 1.88 -5.00 -3.85
N GLN A 40 1.31 -5.87 -3.01
CA GLN A 40 0.00 -5.71 -2.38
C GLN A 40 0.17 -5.78 -0.87
N PHE A 41 -0.47 -4.89 -0.14
CA PHE A 41 -0.32 -4.81 1.31
C PHE A 41 -1.52 -4.14 1.97
N PHE A 42 -1.60 -4.32 3.28
CA PHE A 42 -2.63 -3.72 4.13
C PHE A 42 -2.05 -2.60 4.98
N VAL A 43 -2.85 -1.58 5.22
CA VAL A 43 -2.54 -0.50 6.17
C VAL A 43 -3.67 -0.43 7.20
N PRO A 44 -3.60 -1.25 8.26
CA PRO A 44 -4.54 -1.20 9.36
C PRO A 44 -4.22 -0.03 10.28
N GLU A 45 -5.24 0.67 10.76
CA GLU A 45 -5.12 1.81 11.65
C GLU A 45 -6.26 1.86 12.66
N ILE A 46 -5.96 2.31 13.86
CA ILE A 46 -6.96 2.83 14.79
C ILE A 46 -6.75 4.33 14.88
N VAL A 47 -7.77 5.10 14.55
CA VAL A 47 -7.72 6.56 14.60
C VAL A 47 -8.70 7.08 15.63
N ASP A 48 -8.25 8.07 16.39
CA ASP A 48 -9.06 8.72 17.40
C ASP A 48 -9.60 10.06 16.87
N ILE A 49 -10.87 10.32 17.10
CA ILE A 49 -11.50 11.59 16.76
C ILE A 49 -10.87 12.68 17.63
N PRO A 50 -10.39 13.80 17.04
CA PRO A 50 -9.81 14.89 17.79
C PRO A 50 -10.74 15.41 18.90
N VAL A 51 -10.18 15.72 20.07
CA VAL A 51 -10.96 16.13 21.26
C VAL A 51 -11.86 17.35 21.05
N GLN A 52 -11.55 18.18 20.04
CA GLN A 52 -12.32 19.36 19.67
C GLN A 52 -13.57 19.02 18.84
N LYS A 53 -13.73 17.78 18.44
CA LYS A 53 -14.88 17.30 17.66
C LYS A 53 -15.81 16.46 18.54
N PRO A 54 -17.12 16.45 18.25
CA PRO A 54 -18.08 15.63 19.00
C PRO A 54 -17.82 14.14 18.78
N ASP A 55 -18.39 13.35 19.67
CA ASP A 55 -18.37 11.88 19.60
C ASP A 55 -19.11 11.40 18.36
N VAL A 56 -18.70 10.23 17.86
CA VAL A 56 -19.26 9.59 16.67
C VAL A 56 -20.51 8.80 17.04
N GLU A 57 -21.63 9.06 16.40
CA GLU A 57 -22.80 8.19 16.40
C GLU A 57 -22.63 7.10 15.33
N GLY A 58 -22.51 7.48 14.06
CA GLY A 58 -22.37 6.59 12.92
C GLY A 58 -21.40 7.14 11.86
N ILE A 59 -20.72 6.24 11.13
CA ILE A 59 -19.83 6.60 10.04
C ILE A 59 -20.64 6.67 8.74
N ILE A 60 -20.63 7.81 8.06
CA ILE A 60 -21.37 8.02 6.81
C ILE A 60 -20.49 7.74 5.60
N GLU A 61 -19.27 8.27 5.62
CA GLU A 61 -18.36 8.15 4.47
C GLU A 61 -16.91 8.00 4.92
N VAL A 62 -16.15 7.18 4.21
CA VAL A 62 -14.70 7.14 4.29
C VAL A 62 -14.12 7.35 2.91
N SER A 63 -13.29 8.38 2.75
CA SER A 63 -12.57 8.65 1.51
C SER A 63 -11.06 8.53 1.73
N SER A 64 -10.36 7.96 0.74
CA SER A 64 -8.91 7.79 0.80
C SER A 64 -8.25 8.08 -0.55
N CYS A 65 -7.02 8.60 -0.49
CA CYS A 65 -6.15 8.72 -1.65
C CYS A 65 -4.70 8.47 -1.26
N ILE A 66 -3.89 8.01 -2.21
CA ILE A 66 -2.48 7.69 -2.00
C ILE A 66 -1.62 8.77 -2.65
N GLU A 67 -0.63 9.25 -1.91
CA GLU A 67 0.44 10.11 -2.39
C GLU A 67 1.78 9.40 -2.24
N ILE A 68 2.51 9.22 -3.34
CA ILE A 68 3.88 8.69 -3.32
C ILE A 68 4.84 9.83 -3.01
N ILE A 69 5.61 9.68 -1.95
CA ILE A 69 6.57 10.68 -1.48
C ILE A 69 7.95 10.43 -2.09
N SER A 70 8.40 9.18 -2.07
CA SER A 70 9.74 8.85 -2.55
C SER A 70 9.81 7.45 -3.15
N GLN A 71 10.82 7.24 -4.00
CA GLN A 71 11.26 5.94 -4.45
C GLN A 71 12.78 5.90 -4.55
N ARG A 72 13.37 4.77 -4.18
CA ARG A 72 14.82 4.56 -4.32
C ARG A 72 15.16 3.07 -4.46
N VAL A 73 16.12 2.76 -5.33
CA VAL A 73 16.71 1.42 -5.38
C VAL A 73 17.83 1.34 -4.35
N VAL A 74 17.80 0.32 -3.52
CA VAL A 74 18.80 0.08 -2.47
C VAL A 74 19.47 -1.28 -2.66
N ARG A 75 20.71 -1.41 -2.18
CA ARG A 75 21.38 -2.70 -2.07
C ARG A 75 20.86 -3.44 -0.84
N THR A 76 20.65 -4.73 -0.99
CA THR A 76 20.22 -5.63 0.09
C THR A 76 21.08 -6.89 0.05
N PRO A 77 21.08 -7.72 1.12
CA PRO A 77 21.76 -9.00 1.07
C PRO A 77 21.32 -9.84 -0.13
N THR A 78 22.26 -10.57 -0.68
CA THR A 78 22.04 -11.54 -1.76
C THR A 78 22.71 -12.85 -1.40
N VAL A 79 22.42 -13.88 -2.15
CA VAL A 79 23.11 -15.16 -2.03
C VAL A 79 24.57 -14.98 -2.43
N MET A 80 25.47 -15.22 -1.48
CA MET A 80 26.90 -15.10 -1.75
C MET A 80 27.37 -16.34 -2.52
N GLY A 81 27.95 -16.11 -3.67
CA GLY A 81 28.72 -17.12 -4.38
C GLY A 81 30.19 -17.16 -3.92
N PHE A 82 30.92 -18.11 -4.39
CA PHE A 82 32.38 -18.21 -4.16
C PHE A 82 33.11 -18.38 -5.48
N THR A 83 34.39 -17.99 -5.48
CA THR A 83 35.27 -18.24 -6.63
C THR A 83 36.00 -19.54 -6.36
N ASN A 84 35.87 -20.50 -7.27
CA ASN A 84 36.57 -21.79 -7.18
C ASN A 84 38.09 -21.66 -7.49
N SER A 85 38.83 -22.75 -7.29
CA SER A 85 40.27 -22.80 -7.53
C SER A 85 40.68 -22.51 -8.98
N ALA A 86 39.78 -22.64 -9.94
CA ALA A 86 39.98 -22.29 -11.34
C ALA A 86 39.66 -20.81 -11.67
N GLY A 87 39.42 -19.98 -10.67
CA GLY A 87 39.06 -18.56 -10.84
C GLY A 87 37.63 -18.30 -11.34
N ARG A 88 36.78 -19.32 -11.43
CA ARG A 88 35.42 -19.19 -11.88
C ARG A 88 34.51 -18.88 -10.69
N PHE A 89 33.71 -17.83 -10.82
CA PHE A 89 32.65 -17.53 -9.84
C PHE A 89 31.51 -18.56 -9.93
N ILE A 90 31.21 -19.19 -8.80
CA ILE A 90 30.05 -20.09 -8.61
C ILE A 90 29.03 -19.31 -7.80
N PRO A 91 27.88 -18.96 -8.37
CA PRO A 91 26.83 -18.29 -7.60
C PRO A 91 26.33 -19.22 -6.50
N GLY A 92 25.98 -18.67 -5.35
CA GLY A 92 25.32 -19.41 -4.27
C GLY A 92 23.91 -19.85 -4.68
N GLU A 93 23.33 -20.75 -3.90
CA GLU A 93 21.95 -21.18 -4.13
C GLU A 93 20.99 -20.01 -3.96
N SER A 94 19.98 -19.98 -4.81
CA SER A 94 18.93 -19.00 -4.75
C SER A 94 18.06 -19.22 -3.51
N ILE A 95 17.89 -18.21 -2.66
CA ILE A 95 17.05 -18.27 -1.46
C ILE A 95 15.73 -17.57 -1.77
N SER A 96 14.61 -18.29 -1.64
CA SER A 96 13.28 -17.72 -1.71
C SER A 96 13.02 -16.83 -0.48
N ASN A 97 12.36 -15.73 -0.69
CA ASN A 97 11.85 -14.88 0.39
C ASN A 97 10.38 -15.21 0.70
N ALA A 98 9.78 -14.52 1.68
CA ALA A 98 8.39 -14.73 2.09
C ALA A 98 7.37 -14.45 0.97
N GLU A 99 7.74 -13.65 -0.04
CA GLU A 99 6.91 -13.34 -1.23
C GLU A 99 7.11 -14.35 -2.38
N CYS A 100 7.72 -15.51 -2.11
CA CYS A 100 8.03 -16.55 -3.11
C CYS A 100 8.90 -16.07 -4.28
N THR A 101 9.72 -15.03 -4.06
CA THR A 101 10.68 -14.52 -5.01
C THR A 101 12.11 -14.72 -4.51
N ASN A 102 13.07 -14.76 -5.43
CA ASN A 102 14.48 -14.93 -5.06
C ASN A 102 15.12 -13.60 -4.67
N LEU A 103 16.00 -13.63 -3.66
CA LEU A 103 16.79 -12.46 -3.29
C LEU A 103 17.77 -12.11 -4.41
N THR A 104 17.65 -10.91 -4.96
CA THR A 104 18.50 -10.41 -6.06
C THR A 104 19.64 -9.50 -5.58
N GLY A 105 19.65 -9.14 -4.29
CA GLY A 105 20.57 -8.14 -3.73
C GLY A 105 20.14 -6.69 -3.96
N LYS A 106 18.93 -6.48 -4.51
CA LYS A 106 18.38 -5.13 -4.73
C LYS A 106 16.88 -5.09 -4.47
N LYS A 107 16.43 -3.97 -3.87
CA LYS A 107 15.01 -3.66 -3.65
C LYS A 107 14.71 -2.23 -4.07
N LEU A 108 13.55 -2.04 -4.68
CA LEU A 108 12.95 -0.73 -4.86
C LEU A 108 12.12 -0.42 -3.61
N ILE A 109 12.53 0.56 -2.84
CA ILE A 109 11.76 1.07 -1.68
C ILE A 109 10.83 2.16 -2.20
N ILE A 110 9.58 2.09 -1.80
CA ILE A 110 8.53 3.06 -2.14
C ILE A 110 7.93 3.55 -0.83
N GLU A 111 7.94 4.85 -0.64
CA GLU A 111 7.39 5.51 0.55
C GLU A 111 6.26 6.44 0.15
N GLY A 112 5.20 6.44 0.91
CA GLY A 112 4.02 7.25 0.63
C GLY A 112 3.16 7.51 1.85
N ILE A 113 2.07 8.24 1.61
CA ILE A 113 1.07 8.57 2.61
C ILE A 113 -0.31 8.26 2.05
N ILE A 114 -1.14 7.57 2.83
CA ILE A 114 -2.57 7.47 2.58
C ILE A 114 -3.24 8.63 3.31
N LYS A 115 -3.79 9.59 2.55
CA LYS A 115 -4.61 10.67 3.09
C LYS A 115 -6.05 10.20 3.15
N GLN A 116 -6.69 10.38 4.28
CA GLN A 116 -8.01 9.84 4.55
C GLN A 116 -8.90 10.89 5.21
N LYS A 117 -10.21 10.83 4.91
CA LYS A 117 -11.22 11.64 5.55
C LYS A 117 -12.40 10.75 5.94
N VAL A 118 -12.82 10.86 7.18
CA VAL A 118 -14.02 10.21 7.71
C VAL A 118 -15.09 11.27 7.91
N VAL A 119 -16.27 11.06 7.35
CA VAL A 119 -17.49 11.86 7.61
C VAL A 119 -18.40 11.02 8.48
N TYR A 120 -18.95 11.62 9.53
CA TYR A 120 -19.75 10.92 10.52
C TYR A 120 -20.87 11.80 11.07
N THR A 121 -21.93 11.18 11.59
CA THR A 121 -22.94 11.85 12.41
C THR A 121 -22.42 11.99 13.83
N ALA A 122 -22.61 13.17 14.40
CA ALA A 122 -22.25 13.43 15.79
C ALA A 122 -23.28 12.83 16.75
N LEU A 123 -22.82 12.32 17.86
CA LEU A 123 -23.65 11.84 18.97
C LEU A 123 -24.19 13.03 19.78
N VAL A 124 -25.00 13.85 19.12
CA VAL A 124 -25.68 15.03 19.66
C VAL A 124 -27.12 15.08 19.15
N PRO A 125 -28.08 15.76 19.82
CA PRO A 125 -29.48 15.71 19.46
C PRO A 125 -29.85 16.12 18.04
N ASP A 126 -29.06 17.01 17.42
CA ASP A 126 -29.26 17.48 16.03
C ASP A 126 -28.56 16.60 14.99
N GLN A 127 -27.80 15.58 15.44
CA GLN A 127 -27.05 14.64 14.58
C GLN A 127 -26.24 15.34 13.48
N ALA A 128 -25.62 16.46 13.79
CA ALA A 128 -24.87 17.27 12.84
C ALA A 128 -23.74 16.45 12.17
N LEU A 129 -23.49 16.71 10.88
CA LEU A 129 -22.41 16.06 10.14
C LEU A 129 -21.07 16.71 10.48
N HIS A 130 -20.12 15.87 10.83
CA HIS A 130 -18.74 16.25 11.07
C HIS A 130 -17.77 15.44 10.22
N SER A 131 -16.54 15.91 10.12
CA SER A 131 -15.48 15.16 9.45
C SER A 131 -14.16 15.28 10.19
N ALA A 132 -13.34 14.23 10.10
CA ALA A 132 -11.98 14.20 10.60
C ALA A 132 -11.04 13.68 9.50
N SER A 133 -9.86 14.28 9.37
CA SER A 133 -8.84 13.88 8.39
C SER A 133 -7.66 13.25 9.10
N PHE A 134 -7.10 12.22 8.46
CA PHE A 134 -6.00 11.41 8.98
C PHE A 134 -4.97 11.17 7.88
N SER A 135 -3.76 10.81 8.27
CA SER A 135 -2.69 10.47 7.34
C SER A 135 -1.90 9.28 7.86
N ALA A 136 -1.83 8.23 7.06
CA ALA A 136 -1.10 7.01 7.35
C ALA A 136 0.15 6.92 6.47
N PRO A 137 1.36 7.09 6.99
CA PRO A 137 2.57 6.82 6.24
C PRO A 137 2.74 5.31 6.02
N PHE A 138 3.30 4.95 4.88
CA PHE A 138 3.70 3.57 4.59
C PHE A 138 5.05 3.51 3.90
N SER A 139 5.72 2.38 4.05
CA SER A 139 6.93 2.04 3.32
C SER A 139 6.85 0.58 2.91
N VAL A 140 7.00 0.32 1.61
CA VAL A 140 6.98 -1.02 1.05
C VAL A 140 8.16 -1.23 0.11
N PHE A 141 8.43 -2.48 -0.23
CA PHE A 141 9.49 -2.77 -1.19
C PHE A 141 9.01 -3.72 -2.29
N ILE A 142 9.65 -3.59 -3.43
CA ILE A 142 9.54 -4.52 -4.55
C ILE A 142 10.95 -5.04 -4.86
N ILE A 143 11.08 -6.35 -5.04
CA ILE A 143 12.35 -6.95 -5.45
C ILE A 143 12.59 -6.61 -6.93
N VAL A 144 13.77 -6.04 -7.22
CA VAL A 144 14.19 -5.69 -8.57
C VAL A 144 15.42 -6.49 -8.98
N ASP A 145 15.72 -6.53 -10.26
CA ASP A 145 16.80 -7.35 -10.78
C ASP A 145 18.18 -6.92 -10.28
N ALA A 146 19.09 -7.87 -10.15
CA ALA A 146 20.45 -7.63 -9.66
C ALA A 146 21.21 -6.57 -10.49
N CYS A 147 20.94 -6.48 -11.79
CA CYS A 147 21.55 -5.51 -12.70
C CYS A 147 20.90 -4.11 -12.62
N THR A 148 19.77 -3.94 -11.94
CA THR A 148 19.08 -2.63 -11.85
C THR A 148 20.01 -1.57 -11.26
N PRO A 149 20.27 -0.44 -11.94
CA PRO A 149 21.09 0.65 -11.39
C PRO A 149 20.45 1.28 -10.16
N LEU A 150 21.25 1.71 -9.18
CA LEU A 150 20.73 2.41 -7.99
C LEU A 150 20.04 3.74 -8.34
N SER A 151 20.42 4.35 -9.45
CA SER A 151 19.82 5.59 -9.97
C SER A 151 18.53 5.37 -10.76
N LYS A 152 18.16 4.09 -11.05
CA LYS A 152 16.97 3.78 -11.85
C LYS A 152 15.71 4.31 -11.16
N LYS A 153 14.88 4.98 -11.95
CA LYS A 153 13.53 5.41 -11.56
C LYS A 153 12.48 4.55 -12.24
N PHE A 154 11.35 4.40 -11.58
CA PHE A 154 10.21 3.63 -12.05
C PHE A 154 8.98 4.54 -12.11
N LYS A 155 8.07 4.25 -13.01
CA LYS A 155 6.72 4.81 -12.96
C LYS A 155 5.94 4.05 -11.89
N ILE A 156 5.60 4.73 -10.80
CA ILE A 156 4.84 4.14 -9.69
C ILE A 156 3.36 4.44 -9.91
N SER A 157 2.55 3.40 -9.92
CA SER A 157 1.10 3.49 -10.08
C SER A 157 0.42 2.86 -8.85
N PRO A 158 0.00 3.68 -7.87
CA PRO A 158 -0.73 3.19 -6.70
C PRO A 158 -2.21 3.07 -6.98
N PHE A 159 -2.84 2.06 -6.37
CA PHE A 159 -4.29 1.80 -6.43
C PHE A 159 -4.78 1.42 -5.04
N ILE A 160 -5.98 1.84 -4.69
CA ILE A 160 -6.70 1.37 -3.52
C ILE A 160 -7.66 0.29 -3.99
N GLU A 161 -7.50 -0.93 -3.48
CA GLU A 161 -8.34 -2.06 -3.85
C GLU A 161 -9.58 -2.16 -2.96
N ASP A 162 -9.43 -1.83 -1.66
CA ASP A 162 -10.51 -1.89 -0.71
C ASP A 162 -10.26 -0.94 0.47
N ILE A 163 -11.36 -0.48 1.09
CA ILE A 163 -11.35 0.29 2.32
C ILE A 163 -12.40 -0.32 3.25
N PHE A 164 -11.96 -0.84 4.37
CA PHE A 164 -12.83 -1.26 5.46
C PHE A 164 -12.77 -0.24 6.59
N ALA A 165 -13.92 0.08 7.19
CA ALA A 165 -13.98 0.93 8.38
C ALA A 165 -15.07 0.45 9.33
N CYS A 166 -14.81 0.52 10.63
CA CYS A 166 -15.83 0.29 11.65
C CYS A 166 -15.56 1.13 12.89
N LYS A 167 -16.64 1.53 13.55
CA LYS A 167 -16.60 2.23 14.84
C LYS A 167 -16.20 1.22 15.93
N LEU A 168 -15.15 1.51 16.69
CA LEU A 168 -14.74 0.74 17.86
C LEU A 168 -15.34 1.30 19.15
N SER A 169 -15.43 2.63 19.25
CA SER A 169 -16.02 3.38 20.35
C SER A 169 -16.56 4.71 19.82
N ASP A 170 -17.14 5.53 20.69
CA ASP A 170 -17.63 6.86 20.30
C ASP A 170 -16.48 7.81 19.86
N ARG A 171 -15.24 7.45 20.16
CA ARG A 171 -14.05 8.26 19.82
C ARG A 171 -13.05 7.55 18.91
N SER A 172 -13.15 6.24 18.73
CA SER A 172 -12.16 5.47 17.99
C SER A 172 -12.77 4.71 16.82
N ILE A 173 -12.10 4.76 15.67
CA ILE A 173 -12.50 4.10 14.43
C ILE A 173 -11.36 3.20 13.97
N PHE A 174 -11.63 1.93 13.72
CA PHE A 174 -10.73 1.05 13.00
C PHE A 174 -10.92 1.21 11.50
N LYS A 175 -9.84 1.29 10.78
CA LYS A 175 -9.80 1.30 9.31
C LYS A 175 -8.73 0.35 8.81
N ASN A 176 -8.98 -0.25 7.67
CA ASN A 176 -7.98 -1.01 6.93
C ASN A 176 -8.07 -0.64 5.45
N THR A 177 -6.95 -0.25 4.86
CA THR A 177 -6.87 0.08 3.43
C THR A 177 -6.00 -0.95 2.74
N THR A 178 -6.56 -1.66 1.77
CA THR A 178 -5.83 -2.58 0.91
C THR A 178 -5.27 -1.82 -0.28
N VAL A 179 -3.96 -1.88 -0.45
CA VAL A 179 -3.22 -1.12 -1.46
C VAL A 179 -2.51 -2.06 -2.40
N PHE A 180 -2.61 -1.75 -3.69
CA PHE A 180 -1.82 -2.35 -4.76
C PHE A 180 -0.92 -1.28 -5.39
N ILE A 181 0.37 -1.56 -5.50
CA ILE A 181 1.33 -0.67 -6.15
C ILE A 181 2.03 -1.42 -7.27
N LYS A 182 1.96 -0.87 -8.49
CA LYS A 182 2.72 -1.32 -9.65
C LYS A 182 3.90 -0.40 -9.89
N ALA A 183 5.07 -0.99 -10.18
CA ALA A 183 6.26 -0.30 -10.62
C ALA A 183 6.60 -0.75 -12.04
N SER A 184 6.51 0.17 -13.00
CA SER A 184 6.86 -0.08 -14.40
C SER A 184 8.15 0.64 -14.76
N GLN A 185 8.93 0.08 -15.66
CA GLN A 185 10.12 0.78 -16.17
C GLN A 185 9.69 2.05 -16.93
N ILE A 186 10.50 3.10 -16.76
CA ILE A 186 10.39 4.29 -17.61
C ILE A 186 11.26 4.01 -18.83
N CYS A 187 10.62 3.89 -19.98
CA CYS A 187 11.28 3.79 -21.28
C CYS A 187 11.94 5.09 -21.68
#